data_7e94b586a609c9fc8cf5763b6b024bbe
#
_entry.id   7e94b586a609c9fc8cf5763b6b024bbe
#
_cell.length_a   1.000
_cell.length_b   1.000
_cell.length_c   1.000
_cell.angle_alpha   90.00
_cell.angle_beta   90.00
_cell.angle_gamma   90.00
#
_symmetry.space_group_name_H-M   'P 1'
#
loop_
_entity.id
_entity.type
_entity.pdbx_description
1 polymer ?
#
loop_
_entity_poly.entity_id
_entity_poly.type
_entity_poly.pdbx_seq_one_letter_code
_entity_poly.pdbx_strand_id
1 'polypeptide(L)'
;MKYINYMNIKYWVAALVLSGGLFTACSDDLVVGQVDESGYTTGDGSVMGYISDGNGKRMFTNVEFRSSGDVSFHLKTTGKLSSEATVSVVYDETVLTEYNSKYGTTYEAFPESEVTLGDGGIIKLPVGSVHSSELKVSFVSDGSLEFDKIYIIPLRMKVTSGDFKLGEEDQTRLIFVKDLTGLPDCTKYVDGKPGVKVFSCMEVNDTNPLNNLSFTLKSNGKPLVDCLIIFSANINYNAETGRVYIFNNENVQALLDNREHYLKPLQDRGMKIILGLLGNHDRSGVANMSKETAQAFAQEVKALCDAYQLDGIFVDDEYSDYEYEDITPGFVYPGREPAARLCYEVKKAQPDRWVIAYAYSTTGSLPAIDGMQSGEFVDYALHDYGGSFDLSSSYPGMPKSNMGLYSQEFNLGSTASESNLRSMRENGYLSHMIFAMDPNRSNFEWIQMSAMERMARAFYDDELVFDGIKYPKDWN
;
A
#
# COMPACT_ATOMS: atom_id res chain seq x y z
N MET A 1 -65.38 -32.63 17.15
CA MET A 1 -64.32 -33.56 16.67
C MET A 1 -64.66 -33.93 15.22
N LYS A 2 -64.03 -33.22 14.24
CA LYS A 2 -63.94 -33.48 12.77
C LYS A 2 -63.88 -32.18 11.98
N TYR A 3 -62.78 -31.44 12.08
CA TYR A 3 -62.46 -30.33 11.17
C TYR A 3 -60.96 -30.10 11.09
N ILE A 4 -60.15 -31.16 11.10
CA ILE A 4 -58.70 -31.00 11.07
C ILE A 4 -58.03 -31.57 9.82
N ASN A 5 -58.71 -32.21 8.89
CA ASN A 5 -57.97 -33.01 7.90
C ASN A 5 -57.97 -32.53 6.44
N TYR A 6 -58.60 -31.41 6.11
CA TYR A 6 -58.65 -30.97 4.71
C TYR A 6 -57.63 -29.85 4.34
N MET A 7 -57.11 -29.13 5.31
CA MET A 7 -56.20 -28.04 5.05
C MET A 7 -54.75 -28.53 4.89
N ASN A 8 -54.36 -29.60 5.58
CA ASN A 8 -53.01 -30.14 5.51
C ASN A 8 -52.66 -30.88 4.20
N ILE A 9 -53.64 -31.48 3.54
CA ILE A 9 -53.42 -32.23 2.29
C ILE A 9 -53.18 -31.29 1.11
N LYS A 10 -53.83 -30.12 1.08
CA LYS A 10 -53.60 -29.11 0.02
C LYS A 10 -52.22 -28.48 0.09
N TYR A 11 -51.65 -28.26 1.27
CA TYR A 11 -50.32 -27.74 1.43
C TYR A 11 -49.24 -28.75 1.11
N TRP A 12 -49.45 -30.04 1.40
CA TRP A 12 -48.51 -31.09 1.03
C TRP A 12 -48.46 -31.37 -0.47
N VAL A 13 -49.61 -31.30 -1.16
CA VAL A 13 -49.66 -31.44 -2.61
C VAL A 13 -49.06 -30.20 -3.31
N ALA A 14 -49.24 -28.99 -2.78
CA ALA A 14 -48.60 -27.78 -3.29
C ALA A 14 -47.08 -27.80 -3.06
N ALA A 15 -46.61 -28.30 -1.91
CA ALA A 15 -45.18 -28.45 -1.63
C ALA A 15 -44.52 -29.53 -2.51
N LEU A 16 -45.20 -30.63 -2.81
CA LEU A 16 -44.70 -31.66 -3.71
C LEU A 16 -44.66 -31.22 -5.18
N VAL A 17 -45.61 -30.39 -5.62
CA VAL A 17 -45.60 -29.84 -6.97
C VAL A 17 -44.53 -28.73 -7.12
N LEU A 18 -44.29 -27.95 -6.08
CA LEU A 18 -43.20 -26.97 -6.06
C LEU A 18 -41.81 -27.63 -5.96
N SER A 19 -41.65 -28.73 -5.24
CA SER A 19 -40.38 -29.45 -5.19
C SER A 19 -40.09 -30.27 -6.45
N GLY A 20 -41.13 -30.80 -7.12
CA GLY A 20 -41.00 -31.50 -8.41
C GLY A 20 -40.65 -30.58 -9.59
N GLY A 21 -41.10 -29.31 -9.54
CA GLY A 21 -40.78 -28.29 -10.56
C GLY A 21 -39.35 -27.75 -10.48
N LEU A 22 -38.68 -27.88 -9.34
CA LEU A 22 -37.29 -27.41 -9.18
C LEU A 22 -36.24 -28.42 -9.67
N PHE A 23 -36.62 -29.69 -9.89
CA PHE A 23 -35.67 -30.70 -10.39
C PHE A 23 -35.69 -30.90 -11.90
N THR A 24 -36.65 -30.30 -12.62
CA THR A 24 -36.67 -30.38 -14.08
C THR A 24 -36.06 -29.16 -14.79
N ALA A 25 -35.57 -28.16 -14.04
CA ALA A 25 -34.93 -26.98 -14.60
C ALA A 25 -33.37 -27.09 -14.75
N CYS A 26 -32.79 -28.27 -14.48
CA CYS A 26 -31.34 -28.46 -14.55
C CYS A 26 -30.92 -29.53 -15.58
N SER A 27 -31.64 -29.65 -16.68
CA SER A 27 -31.19 -30.49 -17.81
C SER A 27 -31.04 -29.76 -19.13
N ASP A 28 -31.15 -28.44 -19.14
CA ASP A 28 -30.52 -27.69 -20.19
C ASP A 28 -29.05 -27.54 -19.84
N ASP A 29 -28.20 -28.22 -20.61
CA ASP A 29 -26.77 -27.87 -20.65
C ASP A 29 -26.70 -26.36 -20.79
N LEU A 30 -26.29 -25.69 -19.73
CA LEU A 30 -25.76 -24.34 -19.86
C LEU A 30 -24.59 -24.47 -20.83
N VAL A 31 -24.88 -24.28 -22.10
CA VAL A 31 -23.84 -23.92 -23.05
C VAL A 31 -23.32 -22.59 -22.52
N VAL A 32 -22.35 -22.66 -21.62
CA VAL A 32 -21.48 -21.52 -21.34
C VAL A 32 -20.95 -21.17 -22.72
N GLY A 33 -21.51 -20.13 -23.31
CA GLY A 33 -21.05 -19.65 -24.60
C GLY A 33 -19.55 -19.51 -24.45
N GLN A 34 -18.77 -20.19 -25.27
CA GLN A 34 -17.36 -19.91 -25.34
C GLN A 34 -17.27 -18.41 -25.55
N VAL A 35 -16.74 -17.71 -24.56
CA VAL A 35 -16.39 -16.30 -24.72
C VAL A 35 -15.48 -16.31 -25.95
N ASP A 36 -15.86 -15.58 -26.98
CA ASP A 36 -15.00 -15.38 -28.13
C ASP A 36 -13.79 -14.58 -27.64
N GLU A 37 -12.76 -15.30 -27.26
CA GLU A 37 -11.50 -14.71 -26.77
C GLU A 37 -10.66 -14.15 -27.91
N SER A 38 -11.09 -14.28 -29.18
CA SER A 38 -10.33 -13.78 -30.32
C SER A 38 -10.11 -12.27 -30.30
N GLY A 39 -10.96 -11.51 -29.59
CA GLY A 39 -10.76 -10.09 -29.35
C GLY A 39 -9.84 -9.75 -28.18
N TYR A 40 -9.48 -10.76 -27.36
CA TYR A 40 -8.59 -10.61 -26.21
C TYR A 40 -7.21 -11.25 -26.44
N THR A 41 -7.08 -12.07 -27.47
CA THR A 41 -5.77 -12.56 -27.92
C THR A 41 -5.13 -11.50 -28.78
N THR A 42 -4.18 -10.76 -28.26
CA THR A 42 -3.32 -9.91 -29.06
C THR A 42 -2.44 -10.79 -29.95
N GLY A 43 -2.84 -11.02 -31.22
CA GLY A 43 -1.98 -11.54 -32.25
C GLY A 43 -1.76 -13.07 -32.25
N ASP A 44 -0.56 -13.54 -32.37
CA ASP A 44 -0.10 -14.83 -32.84
C ASP A 44 -0.28 -16.05 -31.90
N GLY A 45 -1.03 -15.90 -30.77
CA GLY A 45 -1.22 -16.98 -29.79
C GLY A 45 0.04 -17.36 -29.01
N SER A 46 1.09 -16.53 -29.04
CA SER A 46 2.33 -16.79 -28.31
C SER A 46 2.13 -16.72 -26.80
N VAL A 47 2.78 -17.63 -26.07
CA VAL A 47 2.80 -17.58 -24.61
C VAL A 47 3.61 -16.36 -24.16
N MET A 48 3.01 -15.55 -23.28
CA MET A 48 3.70 -14.42 -22.68
C MET A 48 4.18 -14.78 -21.28
N GLY A 49 5.37 -14.28 -20.92
CA GLY A 49 5.93 -14.38 -19.58
C GLY A 49 6.00 -13.02 -18.92
N TYR A 50 5.87 -13.00 -17.62
CA TYR A 50 6.09 -11.83 -16.76
C TYR A 50 6.82 -12.22 -15.49
N ILE A 51 7.58 -11.26 -14.94
CA ILE A 51 8.40 -11.47 -13.75
C ILE A 51 7.84 -10.65 -12.60
N SER A 52 7.61 -11.31 -11.47
CA SER A 52 7.20 -10.65 -10.22
C SER A 52 8.21 -10.93 -9.12
N ASP A 53 8.28 -10.03 -8.14
CA ASP A 53 9.02 -10.30 -6.92
C ASP A 53 8.29 -11.32 -6.02
N GLY A 54 8.93 -11.69 -4.89
CA GLY A 54 8.38 -12.65 -3.94
C GLY A 54 7.05 -12.24 -3.32
N ASN A 55 6.70 -10.96 -3.34
CA ASN A 55 5.43 -10.40 -2.92
C ASN A 55 4.39 -10.33 -4.06
N GLY A 56 4.77 -10.74 -5.26
CA GLY A 56 3.92 -10.70 -6.45
C GLY A 56 3.93 -9.36 -7.19
N LYS A 57 4.73 -8.40 -6.76
CA LYS A 57 4.83 -7.08 -7.39
C LYS A 57 5.59 -7.14 -8.71
N ARG A 58 5.07 -6.45 -9.72
CA ARG A 58 5.66 -6.35 -11.07
C ARG A 58 6.21 -4.96 -11.36
N MET A 59 5.68 -3.93 -10.71
CA MET A 59 5.99 -2.54 -11.01
C MET A 59 7.32 -2.09 -10.41
N PHE A 60 7.44 -2.10 -9.10
CA PHE A 60 8.63 -1.69 -8.37
C PHE A 60 8.91 -2.62 -7.20
N THR A 61 10.18 -2.90 -6.97
CA THR A 61 10.65 -3.65 -5.81
C THR A 61 11.46 -2.72 -4.92
N ASN A 62 10.99 -2.48 -3.69
CA ASN A 62 11.65 -1.62 -2.70
C ASN A 62 12.11 -2.46 -1.52
N VAL A 63 13.35 -2.27 -1.10
CA VAL A 63 13.93 -2.96 0.05
C VAL A 63 14.65 -1.97 0.95
N GLU A 64 14.13 -1.76 2.13
CA GLU A 64 14.90 -1.17 3.23
C GLU A 64 15.62 -2.29 3.97
N PHE A 65 16.92 -2.19 4.12
CA PHE A 65 17.71 -3.27 4.71
C PHE A 65 18.70 -2.75 5.78
N ARG A 66 19.20 -3.67 6.59
CA ARG A 66 20.23 -3.40 7.60
C ARG A 66 21.32 -4.44 7.47
N SER A 67 22.52 -4.01 7.07
CA SER A 67 23.72 -4.82 6.79
C SER A 67 23.56 -5.76 5.59
N SER A 68 22.41 -6.42 5.42
CA SER A 68 22.13 -7.29 4.28
C SER A 68 20.64 -7.30 3.97
N GLY A 69 20.31 -7.57 2.72
CA GLY A 69 18.94 -7.75 2.25
C GLY A 69 18.88 -8.79 1.14
N ASP A 70 17.68 -9.22 0.84
CA ASP A 70 17.42 -10.07 -0.30
C ASP A 70 16.04 -9.84 -0.88
N VAL A 71 15.88 -10.20 -2.14
CA VAL A 71 14.62 -10.23 -2.85
C VAL A 71 14.57 -11.44 -3.76
N SER A 72 13.39 -12.03 -3.90
CA SER A 72 13.16 -13.17 -4.79
C SER A 72 12.41 -12.73 -6.02
N PHE A 73 12.68 -13.38 -7.16
CA PHE A 73 11.92 -13.20 -8.39
C PHE A 73 11.40 -14.52 -8.93
N HIS A 74 10.21 -14.49 -9.52
CA HIS A 74 9.55 -15.61 -10.17
C HIS A 74 9.09 -15.25 -11.56
N LEU A 75 9.30 -16.15 -12.52
CA LEU A 75 8.68 -16.09 -13.83
C LEU A 75 7.31 -16.78 -13.79
N LYS A 76 6.31 -16.14 -14.32
CA LYS A 76 4.99 -16.73 -14.61
C LYS A 76 4.71 -16.62 -16.10
N THR A 77 4.00 -17.59 -16.66
CA THR A 77 3.60 -17.58 -18.09
C THR A 77 2.08 -17.72 -18.23
N THR A 78 1.54 -17.14 -19.30
CA THR A 78 0.11 -17.21 -19.63
C THR A 78 -0.37 -18.59 -20.02
N GLY A 79 0.56 -19.49 -20.39
CA GLY A 79 0.27 -20.87 -20.77
C GLY A 79 1.42 -21.80 -20.42
N LYS A 80 1.13 -23.12 -20.40
CA LYS A 80 2.13 -24.15 -20.17
C LYS A 80 3.02 -24.33 -21.40
N LEU A 81 4.32 -24.47 -21.16
CA LEU A 81 5.29 -24.71 -22.23
C LEU A 81 5.52 -26.21 -22.44
N SER A 82 5.82 -26.61 -23.67
CA SER A 82 6.12 -27.99 -24.05
C SER A 82 7.57 -28.40 -23.78
N SER A 83 8.45 -27.44 -23.52
CA SER A 83 9.85 -27.61 -23.15
C SER A 83 10.21 -26.77 -21.92
N GLU A 84 11.32 -27.13 -21.26
CA GLU A 84 11.88 -26.30 -20.20
C GLU A 84 12.28 -24.93 -20.77
N ALA A 85 11.98 -23.90 -19.98
CA ALA A 85 12.34 -22.52 -20.35
C ALA A 85 13.27 -21.91 -19.31
N THR A 86 14.13 -21.01 -19.79
CA THR A 86 15.08 -20.30 -18.95
C THR A 86 15.12 -18.80 -19.27
N VAL A 87 15.27 -18.00 -18.22
CA VAL A 87 15.54 -16.57 -18.30
C VAL A 87 16.88 -16.31 -17.61
N SER A 88 17.79 -15.67 -18.32
CA SER A 88 19.03 -15.15 -17.73
C SER A 88 18.78 -13.77 -17.14
N VAL A 89 19.25 -13.55 -15.93
CA VAL A 89 19.23 -12.29 -15.20
C VAL A 89 20.67 -11.87 -14.94
N VAL A 90 21.01 -10.64 -15.32
CA VAL A 90 22.34 -10.08 -15.14
C VAL A 90 22.24 -8.67 -14.56
N TYR A 91 23.24 -8.29 -13.76
CA TYR A 91 23.41 -6.89 -13.37
C TYR A 91 23.83 -6.08 -14.60
N ASP A 92 23.15 -4.94 -14.85
CA ASP A 92 23.38 -4.12 -16.06
C ASP A 92 23.08 -2.64 -15.79
N GLU A 93 24.10 -1.85 -15.57
CA GLU A 93 23.98 -0.41 -15.29
C GLU A 93 23.34 0.39 -16.43
N THR A 94 23.33 -0.13 -17.66
CA THR A 94 22.70 0.57 -18.76
C THR A 94 21.18 0.70 -18.54
N VAL A 95 20.57 -0.25 -17.83
CA VAL A 95 19.15 -0.20 -17.44
C VAL A 95 18.86 1.03 -16.57
N LEU A 96 19.74 1.33 -15.61
CA LEU A 96 19.61 2.52 -14.76
C LEU A 96 19.84 3.81 -15.56
N THR A 97 20.83 3.81 -16.45
CA THR A 97 21.11 4.96 -17.34
C THR A 97 19.89 5.29 -18.20
N GLU A 98 19.27 4.26 -18.82
CA GLU A 98 18.04 4.37 -19.60
C GLU A 98 16.88 4.93 -18.74
N TYR A 99 16.70 4.40 -17.53
CA TYR A 99 15.67 4.86 -16.60
C TYR A 99 15.87 6.33 -16.19
N ASN A 100 17.08 6.70 -15.75
CA ASN A 100 17.40 8.07 -15.35
C ASN A 100 17.14 9.06 -16.50
N SER A 101 17.55 8.70 -17.74
CA SER A 101 17.32 9.52 -18.92
C SER A 101 15.83 9.67 -19.23
N LYS A 102 15.06 8.59 -19.16
CA LYS A 102 13.63 8.58 -19.47
C LYS A 102 12.79 9.40 -18.50
N TYR A 103 13.13 9.33 -17.21
CA TYR A 103 12.33 9.93 -16.14
C TYR A 103 12.97 11.19 -15.52
N GLY A 104 14.13 11.64 -16.03
CA GLY A 104 14.82 12.82 -15.52
C GLY A 104 15.33 12.67 -14.08
N THR A 105 15.63 11.43 -13.66
CA THR A 105 16.14 11.10 -12.33
C THR A 105 17.67 10.99 -12.30
N THR A 106 18.25 10.96 -11.10
CA THR A 106 19.72 10.90 -10.89
C THR A 106 20.07 9.81 -9.88
N TYR A 107 19.35 8.69 -9.90
CA TYR A 107 19.65 7.57 -9.02
C TYR A 107 21.05 7.01 -9.31
N GLU A 108 21.73 6.56 -8.26
CA GLU A 108 23.01 5.90 -8.33
C GLU A 108 22.86 4.39 -8.27
N ALA A 109 23.78 3.69 -8.95
CA ALA A 109 23.79 2.22 -8.90
C ALA A 109 24.30 1.72 -7.54
N PHE A 110 23.66 0.67 -7.04
CA PHE A 110 24.18 -0.13 -5.93
C PHE A 110 25.42 -0.90 -6.43
N PRO A 111 26.54 -1.00 -5.66
CA PRO A 111 27.75 -1.64 -6.14
C PRO A 111 27.52 -3.09 -6.58
N GLU A 112 27.91 -3.43 -7.81
CA GLU A 112 27.77 -4.79 -8.36
C GLU A 112 28.48 -5.85 -7.51
N SER A 113 29.67 -5.49 -6.95
CA SER A 113 30.48 -6.36 -6.08
C SER A 113 29.74 -6.83 -4.81
N GLU A 114 28.73 -6.07 -4.39
CA GLU A 114 27.93 -6.33 -3.19
C GLU A 114 26.62 -7.10 -3.51
N VAL A 115 26.38 -7.43 -4.80
CA VAL A 115 25.19 -8.15 -5.27
C VAL A 115 25.53 -9.58 -5.64
N THR A 116 24.72 -10.53 -5.17
CA THR A 116 24.85 -11.95 -5.51
C THR A 116 23.53 -12.46 -6.13
N LEU A 117 23.63 -12.94 -7.37
CA LEU A 117 22.52 -13.60 -8.07
C LEU A 117 22.57 -15.09 -7.78
N GLY A 118 21.51 -15.62 -7.14
CA GLY A 118 21.36 -17.06 -6.90
C GLY A 118 21.30 -17.85 -8.22
N ASP A 119 21.61 -19.12 -8.17
CA ASP A 119 21.58 -20.03 -9.35
C ASP A 119 22.31 -19.48 -10.59
N GLY A 120 23.35 -18.65 -10.39
CA GLY A 120 24.09 -18.01 -11.47
C GLY A 120 23.24 -17.06 -12.31
N GLY A 121 22.18 -16.47 -11.76
CA GLY A 121 21.27 -15.57 -12.43
C GLY A 121 20.29 -16.28 -13.39
N ILE A 122 19.98 -17.54 -13.19
CA ILE A 122 19.09 -18.31 -14.07
C ILE A 122 17.77 -18.65 -13.38
N ILE A 123 16.67 -18.12 -13.94
CA ILE A 123 15.31 -18.56 -13.59
C ILE A 123 14.92 -19.73 -14.50
N LYS A 124 14.44 -20.81 -13.89
CA LYS A 124 14.01 -22.02 -14.62
C LYS A 124 12.51 -22.25 -14.49
N LEU A 125 11.85 -22.43 -15.63
CA LEU A 125 10.45 -22.83 -15.72
C LEU A 125 10.34 -24.27 -16.18
N PRO A 126 9.91 -25.21 -15.32
CA PRO A 126 9.78 -26.62 -15.69
C PRO A 126 8.72 -26.87 -16.76
N VAL A 127 8.90 -27.94 -17.54
CA VAL A 127 7.92 -28.38 -18.55
C VAL A 127 6.54 -28.54 -17.92
N GLY A 128 5.52 -28.02 -18.59
CA GLY A 128 4.12 -28.10 -18.15
C GLY A 128 3.75 -27.25 -16.94
N SER A 129 4.70 -26.50 -16.38
CA SER A 129 4.44 -25.49 -15.35
C SER A 129 4.14 -24.12 -15.97
N VAL A 130 3.41 -23.28 -15.23
CA VAL A 130 3.24 -21.85 -15.48
C VAL A 130 3.95 -20.98 -14.43
N HIS A 131 4.66 -21.61 -13.48
CA HIS A 131 5.43 -20.98 -12.41
C HIS A 131 6.84 -21.53 -12.38
N SER A 132 7.83 -20.63 -12.34
CA SER A 132 9.25 -20.99 -12.25
C SER A 132 9.68 -21.36 -10.82
N SER A 133 10.94 -21.81 -10.73
CA SER A 133 11.71 -21.71 -9.49
C SER A 133 11.92 -20.24 -9.11
N GLU A 134 12.26 -20.02 -7.85
CA GLU A 134 12.68 -18.74 -7.32
C GLU A 134 14.11 -18.40 -7.78
N LEU A 135 14.35 -17.16 -8.15
CA LEU A 135 15.70 -16.57 -8.24
C LEU A 135 15.87 -15.62 -7.06
N LYS A 136 16.82 -15.90 -6.21
CA LYS A 136 17.19 -15.03 -5.09
C LYS A 136 18.26 -14.03 -5.52
N VAL A 137 18.03 -12.73 -5.27
CA VAL A 137 19.03 -11.66 -5.38
C VAL A 137 19.35 -11.19 -3.97
N SER A 138 20.58 -11.44 -3.52
CA SER A 138 21.06 -11.05 -2.20
C SER A 138 22.07 -9.92 -2.33
N PHE A 139 22.09 -9.03 -1.34
CA PHE A 139 23.02 -7.91 -1.31
C PHE A 139 23.44 -7.59 0.12
N VAL A 140 24.63 -7.02 0.25
CA VAL A 140 25.23 -6.63 1.54
C VAL A 140 25.70 -5.19 1.45
N SER A 141 25.80 -4.52 2.60
CA SER A 141 26.47 -3.21 2.67
C SER A 141 27.84 -3.38 3.31
N ASP A 142 28.87 -2.89 2.65
CA ASP A 142 30.22 -2.79 3.19
C ASP A 142 30.44 -1.56 4.08
N GLY A 143 29.39 -0.74 4.26
CA GLY A 143 29.41 0.50 5.02
C GLY A 143 29.89 1.73 4.22
N SER A 144 30.06 1.60 2.90
CA SER A 144 30.43 2.72 2.01
C SER A 144 29.25 3.56 1.56
N LEU A 145 28.02 3.00 1.68
CA LEU A 145 26.79 3.66 1.24
C LEU A 145 26.37 4.77 2.21
N GLU A 146 25.82 5.83 1.67
CA GLU A 146 25.10 6.82 2.48
C GLU A 146 23.80 6.21 3.04
N PHE A 147 23.62 6.30 4.35
CA PHE A 147 22.38 5.84 4.98
C PHE A 147 21.19 6.69 4.52
N ASP A 148 20.03 6.02 4.41
CA ASP A 148 18.76 6.60 3.94
C ASP A 148 18.75 7.11 2.49
N LYS A 149 19.84 6.99 1.75
CA LYS A 149 19.91 7.28 0.32
C LYS A 149 19.43 6.06 -0.48
N ILE A 150 18.71 6.34 -1.56
CA ILE A 150 18.25 5.31 -2.50
C ILE A 150 19.35 4.98 -3.48
N TYR A 151 19.65 3.70 -3.59
CA TYR A 151 20.47 3.10 -4.63
C TYR A 151 19.66 2.12 -5.45
N ILE A 152 20.08 1.84 -6.66
CA ILE A 152 19.37 0.95 -7.57
C ILE A 152 20.24 -0.26 -7.90
N ILE A 153 19.68 -1.48 -7.74
CA ILE A 153 20.22 -2.69 -8.34
C ILE A 153 19.53 -2.87 -9.70
N PRO A 154 20.22 -2.56 -10.81
CA PRO A 154 19.63 -2.65 -12.15
C PRO A 154 19.84 -4.04 -12.73
N LEU A 155 18.78 -4.71 -13.13
CA LEU A 155 18.82 -6.04 -13.69
C LEU A 155 18.24 -6.05 -15.10
N ARG A 156 18.92 -6.76 -16.01
CA ARG A 156 18.42 -7.10 -17.36
C ARG A 156 18.03 -8.57 -17.41
N MET A 157 16.87 -8.85 -18.01
CA MET A 157 16.28 -10.18 -18.11
C MET A 157 16.12 -10.57 -19.56
N LYS A 158 16.59 -11.77 -19.93
CA LYS A 158 16.56 -12.26 -21.31
C LYS A 158 16.14 -13.73 -21.35
N VAL A 159 15.16 -14.05 -22.20
CA VAL A 159 14.82 -15.45 -22.50
C VAL A 159 16.00 -16.10 -23.20
N THR A 160 16.50 -17.20 -22.65
CA THR A 160 17.61 -17.99 -23.22
C THR A 160 17.17 -19.35 -23.75
N SER A 161 16.03 -19.87 -23.29
CA SER A 161 15.37 -21.04 -23.87
C SER A 161 13.85 -21.00 -23.60
N GLY A 162 13.11 -21.76 -24.41
CA GLY A 162 11.65 -21.86 -24.32
C GLY A 162 10.92 -21.04 -25.36
N ASP A 163 9.68 -21.46 -25.69
CA ASP A 163 8.84 -20.81 -26.69
C ASP A 163 7.84 -19.87 -26.01
N PHE A 164 8.35 -18.72 -25.52
CA PHE A 164 7.57 -17.64 -24.95
C PHE A 164 8.31 -16.31 -25.10
N LYS A 165 7.60 -15.21 -24.89
CA LYS A 165 8.16 -13.86 -24.91
C LYS A 165 7.97 -13.19 -23.54
N LEU A 166 8.98 -12.46 -23.08
CA LEU A 166 8.80 -11.49 -21.98
C LEU A 166 8.18 -10.20 -22.54
N GLY A 167 7.24 -9.63 -21.80
CA GLY A 167 6.80 -8.27 -22.06
C GLY A 167 7.98 -7.29 -22.04
N GLU A 168 7.87 -6.17 -22.74
CA GLU A 168 8.93 -5.17 -22.80
C GLU A 168 9.33 -4.69 -21.38
N GLU A 169 8.32 -4.45 -20.54
CA GLU A 169 8.52 -4.02 -19.14
C GLU A 169 9.13 -5.10 -18.24
N ASP A 170 9.01 -6.38 -18.62
CA ASP A 170 9.58 -7.51 -17.87
C ASP A 170 11.01 -7.87 -18.31
N GLN A 171 11.59 -7.16 -19.29
CA GLN A 171 12.98 -7.37 -19.74
C GLN A 171 13.99 -6.64 -18.84
N THR A 172 13.53 -5.77 -17.97
CA THR A 172 14.36 -5.04 -17.01
C THR A 172 13.70 -5.03 -15.63
N ARG A 173 14.52 -4.95 -14.58
CA ARG A 173 14.03 -4.76 -13.22
C ARG A 173 14.95 -3.81 -12.47
N LEU A 174 14.34 -2.85 -11.77
CA LEU A 174 15.03 -1.98 -10.83
C LEU A 174 14.62 -2.36 -9.42
N ILE A 175 15.59 -2.69 -8.58
CA ILE A 175 15.37 -2.87 -7.15
C ILE A 175 15.84 -1.59 -6.47
N PHE A 176 14.92 -0.87 -5.85
CA PHE A 176 15.20 0.33 -5.06
C PHE A 176 15.63 -0.13 -3.66
N VAL A 177 16.87 0.12 -3.30
CA VAL A 177 17.43 -0.31 -2.02
C VAL A 177 17.86 0.88 -1.19
N LYS A 178 17.64 0.79 0.11
CA LYS A 178 17.98 1.83 1.08
C LYS A 178 18.67 1.19 2.28
N ASP A 179 19.92 1.58 2.54
CA ASP A 179 20.66 1.10 3.70
C ASP A 179 20.28 1.90 4.96
N LEU A 180 19.68 1.21 5.92
CA LEU A 180 19.30 1.77 7.21
C LEU A 180 20.20 1.28 8.36
N THR A 181 21.36 0.68 8.07
CA THR A 181 22.22 0.02 9.06
C THR A 181 22.60 0.95 10.22
N GLY A 182 22.95 2.21 9.92
CA GLY A 182 23.34 3.21 10.91
C GLY A 182 22.18 4.02 11.49
N LEU A 183 20.95 3.76 11.07
CA LEU A 183 19.79 4.57 11.43
C LEU A 183 18.96 3.93 12.54
N PRO A 184 18.21 4.73 13.31
CA PRO A 184 17.27 4.24 14.30
C PRO A 184 16.26 3.25 13.72
N ASP A 185 15.83 2.29 14.52
CA ASP A 185 14.87 1.26 14.14
C ASP A 185 13.72 1.18 15.13
N CYS A 186 12.53 1.60 14.72
CA CYS A 186 11.32 1.48 15.53
C CYS A 186 10.55 0.15 15.32
N THR A 187 11.00 -0.72 14.39
CA THR A 187 10.34 -2.00 14.14
C THR A 187 10.33 -2.86 15.41
N LYS A 188 9.14 -3.25 15.84
CA LYS A 188 8.94 -4.18 16.94
C LYS A 188 8.90 -5.61 16.41
N TYR A 189 9.45 -6.55 17.18
CA TYR A 189 9.49 -7.96 16.81
C TYR A 189 8.78 -8.78 17.89
N VAL A 190 8.02 -9.79 17.44
CA VAL A 190 7.39 -10.79 18.27
C VAL A 190 7.83 -12.16 17.76
N ASP A 191 8.44 -12.97 18.59
CA ASP A 191 9.00 -14.28 18.22
C ASP A 191 9.93 -14.22 16.99
N GLY A 192 10.72 -13.13 16.89
CA GLY A 192 11.68 -12.91 15.79
C GLY A 192 11.06 -12.49 14.46
N LYS A 193 9.75 -12.22 14.41
CA LYS A 193 9.03 -11.71 13.22
C LYS A 193 8.60 -10.27 13.45
N PRO A 194 8.53 -9.44 12.39
CA PRO A 194 7.97 -8.11 12.50
C PRO A 194 6.56 -8.13 13.09
N GLY A 195 6.33 -7.30 14.11
CA GLY A 195 5.04 -7.11 14.74
C GLY A 195 4.15 -6.15 13.97
N VAL A 196 3.03 -5.78 14.57
CA VAL A 196 2.08 -4.82 13.97
C VAL A 196 2.73 -3.45 13.87
N LYS A 197 2.61 -2.81 12.72
CA LYS A 197 3.01 -1.43 12.47
C LYS A 197 1.86 -0.50 12.86
N VAL A 198 2.14 0.48 13.72
CA VAL A 198 1.14 1.45 14.19
C VAL A 198 1.30 2.77 13.45
N PHE A 199 0.22 3.20 12.80
CA PHE A 199 0.09 4.47 12.10
C PHE A 199 -0.71 5.44 12.97
N SER A 200 -0.12 6.57 13.35
CA SER A 200 -0.79 7.65 14.08
C SER A 200 -1.24 8.72 13.10
N CYS A 201 -2.53 8.74 12.79
CA CYS A 201 -3.14 9.78 11.97
C CYS A 201 -3.46 10.97 12.87
N MET A 202 -2.65 12.02 12.78
CA MET A 202 -2.66 13.14 13.69
C MET A 202 -3.51 14.30 13.15
N GLU A 203 -4.48 14.73 13.93
CA GLU A 203 -5.24 15.95 13.67
C GLU A 203 -4.36 17.20 13.84
N VAL A 204 -3.86 17.73 12.73
CA VAL A 204 -2.87 18.82 12.72
C VAL A 204 -3.38 20.13 13.33
N ASN A 205 -4.70 20.32 13.33
CA ASN A 205 -5.31 21.55 13.87
C ASN A 205 -5.17 21.67 15.38
N ASP A 206 -5.06 20.53 16.08
CA ASP A 206 -5.17 20.47 17.53
C ASP A 206 -3.94 19.87 18.22
N THR A 207 -3.20 18.99 17.56
CA THR A 207 -2.28 18.06 18.20
C THR A 207 -0.83 18.33 17.80
N ASN A 208 0.09 18.25 18.78
CA ASN A 208 1.54 18.34 18.53
C ASN A 208 2.11 16.96 18.16
N PRO A 209 2.85 16.82 17.06
CA PRO A 209 3.41 15.54 16.61
C PRO A 209 4.38 14.91 17.65
N LEU A 210 5.06 15.71 18.46
CA LEU A 210 5.98 15.25 19.49
C LEU A 210 5.32 14.35 20.55
N ASN A 211 4.00 14.42 20.70
CA ASN A 211 3.24 13.52 21.58
C ASN A 211 3.45 12.03 21.23
N ASN A 212 3.79 11.70 19.96
CA ASN A 212 4.09 10.32 19.56
C ASN A 212 5.40 9.78 20.17
N LEU A 213 6.27 10.62 20.69
CA LEU A 213 7.51 10.23 21.38
C LEU A 213 7.28 9.74 22.80
N SER A 214 6.18 10.16 23.44
CA SER A 214 5.91 9.95 24.86
C SER A 214 5.50 8.51 25.20
N PHE A 215 5.27 7.66 24.19
CA PHE A 215 4.77 6.29 24.36
C PHE A 215 5.77 5.28 23.82
N THR A 216 6.32 4.44 24.73
CA THR A 216 7.31 3.43 24.36
C THR A 216 6.94 2.06 24.94
N LEU A 217 7.52 1.01 24.36
CA LEU A 217 7.43 -0.35 24.90
C LEU A 217 8.44 -0.54 26.03
N LYS A 218 8.02 -1.17 27.12
CA LYS A 218 8.82 -1.36 28.34
C LYS A 218 10.05 -2.22 28.12
N SER A 219 9.95 -3.27 27.31
CA SER A 219 11.01 -4.24 27.13
C SER A 219 12.23 -3.70 26.38
N ASN A 220 12.01 -2.73 25.47
CA ASN A 220 13.06 -2.31 24.51
C ASN A 220 13.15 -0.79 24.29
N GLY A 221 12.23 0.00 24.87
CA GLY A 221 12.18 1.46 24.73
C GLY A 221 11.83 1.95 23.31
N LYS A 222 11.40 1.06 22.41
CA LYS A 222 10.97 1.46 21.06
C LYS A 222 9.63 2.20 21.13
N PRO A 223 9.41 3.18 20.25
CA PRO A 223 8.13 3.88 20.17
C PRO A 223 6.97 2.92 19.88
N LEU A 224 5.79 3.21 20.45
CA LEU A 224 4.56 2.49 20.10
C LEU A 224 4.21 2.73 18.63
N VAL A 225 4.36 3.97 18.17
CA VAL A 225 4.04 4.42 16.79
C VAL A 225 5.22 4.18 15.87
N ASP A 226 4.97 3.68 14.67
CA ASP A 226 5.95 3.48 13.59
C ASP A 226 5.88 4.57 12.53
N CYS A 227 4.71 5.17 12.36
CA CYS A 227 4.44 6.10 11.29
C CYS A 227 3.52 7.21 11.77
N LEU A 228 3.91 8.46 11.56
CA LEU A 228 3.07 9.62 11.73
C LEU A 228 2.46 10.00 10.39
N ILE A 229 1.14 10.17 10.34
CA ILE A 229 0.41 10.78 9.23
C ILE A 229 0.00 12.18 9.67
N ILE A 230 0.56 13.22 9.01
CA ILE A 230 0.17 14.61 9.21
C ILE A 230 -1.17 14.81 8.49
N PHE A 231 -2.26 14.86 9.23
CA PHE A 231 -3.60 14.94 8.67
C PHE A 231 -4.18 16.35 8.88
N SER A 232 -4.33 17.17 7.82
CA SER A 232 -3.95 16.89 6.46
C SER A 232 -3.66 18.19 5.68
N ALA A 233 -2.89 18.07 4.62
CA ALA A 233 -2.90 19.03 3.52
C ALA A 233 -4.12 18.78 2.62
N ASN A 234 -4.41 19.70 1.71
CA ASN A 234 -5.60 19.64 0.89
C ASN A 234 -5.26 19.60 -0.61
N ILE A 235 -6.15 19.04 -1.39
CA ILE A 235 -6.11 19.06 -2.86
C ILE A 235 -7.00 20.22 -3.33
N ASN A 236 -6.42 21.19 -4.03
CA ASN A 236 -7.14 22.37 -4.51
C ASN A 236 -6.95 22.59 -6.00
N TYR A 237 -7.90 23.27 -6.61
CA TYR A 237 -7.87 23.67 -8.02
C TYR A 237 -7.73 25.18 -8.18
N ASN A 238 -6.78 25.60 -9.00
CA ASN A 238 -6.64 26.99 -9.40
C ASN A 238 -7.31 27.20 -10.77
N ALA A 239 -8.47 27.86 -10.79
CA ALA A 239 -9.26 28.08 -12.01
C ALA A 239 -8.57 29.02 -13.03
N GLU A 240 -7.66 29.90 -12.60
CA GLU A 240 -6.95 30.81 -13.50
C GLU A 240 -5.87 30.08 -14.31
N THR A 241 -5.20 29.10 -13.68
CA THR A 241 -4.12 28.33 -14.30
C THR A 241 -4.54 26.95 -14.80
N GLY A 242 -5.73 26.49 -14.42
CA GLY A 242 -6.19 25.12 -14.71
C GLY A 242 -5.43 24.04 -13.95
N ARG A 243 -4.73 24.38 -12.88
CA ARG A 243 -3.83 23.47 -12.16
C ARG A 243 -4.46 22.94 -10.88
N VAL A 244 -4.37 21.64 -10.67
CA VAL A 244 -4.57 21.01 -9.36
C VAL A 244 -3.25 21.08 -8.59
N TYR A 245 -3.31 21.44 -7.32
CA TYR A 245 -2.12 21.63 -6.49
C TYR A 245 -2.35 21.21 -5.03
N ILE A 246 -1.25 20.99 -4.29
CA ILE A 246 -1.29 20.72 -2.86
C ILE A 246 -1.37 22.07 -2.11
N PHE A 247 -2.42 22.22 -1.32
CA PHE A 247 -2.59 23.34 -0.43
C PHE A 247 -2.25 22.93 1.00
N ASN A 248 -1.11 23.38 1.48
CA ASN A 248 -0.76 23.26 2.90
C ASN A 248 -1.49 24.39 3.65
N ASN A 249 -2.44 24.03 4.50
CA ASN A 249 -3.00 25.00 5.44
C ASN A 249 -1.92 25.48 6.43
N GLU A 250 -2.23 26.53 7.21
CA GLU A 250 -1.26 27.15 8.10
C GLU A 250 -0.63 26.17 9.11
N ASN A 251 -1.39 25.18 9.59
CA ASN A 251 -0.89 24.18 10.54
C ASN A 251 0.08 23.21 9.88
N VAL A 252 -0.27 22.66 8.70
CA VAL A 252 0.62 21.80 7.94
C VAL A 252 1.90 22.55 7.58
N GLN A 253 1.77 23.77 7.06
CA GLN A 253 2.93 24.56 6.65
C GLN A 253 3.84 24.88 7.84
N ALA A 254 3.28 25.20 9.01
CA ALA A 254 4.08 25.44 10.21
C ALA A 254 4.91 24.24 10.64
N LEU A 255 4.35 23.01 10.55
CA LEU A 255 5.09 21.79 10.85
C LEU A 255 6.19 21.53 9.83
N LEU A 256 5.92 21.72 8.54
CA LEU A 256 6.89 21.50 7.47
C LEU A 256 8.04 22.51 7.53
N ASP A 257 7.75 23.79 7.73
CA ASP A 257 8.77 24.84 7.84
C ASP A 257 9.64 24.69 9.10
N ASN A 258 9.09 24.11 10.15
CA ASN A 258 9.82 23.84 11.39
C ASN A 258 10.12 22.34 11.57
N ARG A 259 10.37 21.65 10.47
CA ARG A 259 10.63 20.20 10.40
C ARG A 259 11.66 19.74 11.43
N GLU A 260 12.77 20.47 11.59
CA GLU A 260 13.84 20.12 12.53
C GLU A 260 13.37 20.06 13.98
N HIS A 261 12.33 20.83 14.31
CA HIS A 261 11.74 20.84 15.67
C HIS A 261 10.65 19.78 15.85
N TYR A 262 9.75 19.64 14.87
CA TYR A 262 8.54 18.83 15.05
C TYR A 262 8.62 17.43 14.43
N LEU A 263 9.32 17.28 13.31
CA LEU A 263 9.28 16.03 12.54
C LEU A 263 10.58 15.23 12.66
N LYS A 264 11.72 15.90 12.61
CA LYS A 264 13.04 15.24 12.74
C LYS A 264 13.18 14.43 14.02
N PRO A 265 12.73 14.88 15.22
CA PRO A 265 12.81 14.07 16.43
C PRO A 265 12.10 12.72 16.35
N LEU A 266 11.02 12.62 15.55
CA LEU A 266 10.33 11.36 15.28
C LEU A 266 11.16 10.47 14.34
N GLN A 267 11.69 11.06 13.27
CA GLN A 267 12.57 10.35 12.34
C GLN A 267 13.85 9.86 13.02
N ASP A 268 14.41 10.62 13.96
CA ASP A 268 15.55 10.22 14.80
C ASP A 268 15.22 9.05 15.76
N ARG A 269 13.94 8.66 15.87
CA ARG A 269 13.49 7.45 16.58
C ARG A 269 13.07 6.34 15.61
N GLY A 270 13.26 6.54 14.30
CA GLY A 270 12.95 5.59 13.24
C GLY A 270 11.52 5.62 12.73
N MET A 271 10.71 6.60 13.13
CA MET A 271 9.35 6.76 12.63
C MET A 271 9.36 7.32 11.20
N LYS A 272 8.40 6.87 10.39
CA LYS A 272 8.12 7.44 9.06
C LYS A 272 7.18 8.63 9.17
N ILE A 273 7.37 9.63 8.32
CA ILE A 273 6.51 10.84 8.26
C ILE A 273 5.79 10.87 6.91
N ILE A 274 4.48 10.83 6.98
CA ILE A 274 3.57 10.75 5.82
C ILE A 274 2.69 12.00 5.80
N LEU A 275 2.45 12.58 4.63
CA LEU A 275 1.51 13.68 4.46
C LEU A 275 0.13 13.14 4.05
N GLY A 276 -0.89 13.45 4.82
CA GLY A 276 -2.29 13.24 4.46
C GLY A 276 -2.74 14.22 3.38
N LEU A 277 -3.48 13.73 2.39
CA LEU A 277 -4.10 14.52 1.32
C LEU A 277 -5.61 14.32 1.35
N LEU A 278 -6.36 15.40 1.43
CA LEU A 278 -7.80 15.45 1.63
C LEU A 278 -8.43 16.48 0.68
N GLY A 279 -9.70 16.33 0.33
CA GLY A 279 -10.47 17.35 -0.36
C GLY A 279 -10.62 18.64 0.47
N ASN A 280 -11.09 19.74 -0.15
CA ASN A 280 -11.21 21.03 0.51
C ASN A 280 -12.45 21.81 0.04
N HIS A 281 -13.61 21.15 -0.09
CA HIS A 281 -14.82 21.75 -0.64
C HIS A 281 -14.56 22.45 -1.99
N ASP A 282 -13.70 21.84 -2.79
CA ASP A 282 -13.31 22.23 -4.12
C ASP A 282 -13.71 21.11 -5.11
N ARG A 283 -13.78 21.44 -6.40
CA ARG A 283 -14.07 20.45 -7.45
C ARG A 283 -12.99 19.40 -7.61
N SER A 284 -11.78 19.67 -7.14
CA SER A 284 -10.66 18.73 -7.17
C SER A 284 -10.65 17.83 -5.96
N GLY A 285 -10.17 16.62 -6.15
CA GLY A 285 -9.96 15.65 -5.07
C GLY A 285 -9.22 14.42 -5.54
N VAL A 286 -9.20 13.41 -4.70
CA VAL A 286 -8.50 12.13 -4.97
C VAL A 286 -9.06 11.40 -6.18
N ALA A 287 -10.38 11.52 -6.42
CA ALA A 287 -11.12 10.59 -7.26
C ALA A 287 -11.56 11.12 -8.61
N ASN A 288 -11.03 12.26 -9.10
CA ASN A 288 -11.52 12.84 -10.35
C ASN A 288 -10.48 13.46 -11.27
N MET A 289 -9.19 13.30 -11.01
CA MET A 289 -8.15 13.81 -11.90
C MET A 289 -8.09 13.01 -13.20
N SER A 290 -7.94 13.69 -14.36
CA SER A 290 -7.55 13.02 -15.60
C SER A 290 -6.15 12.40 -15.45
N LYS A 291 -5.77 11.50 -16.36
CA LYS A 291 -4.44 10.89 -16.33
C LYS A 291 -3.33 11.94 -16.34
N GLU A 292 -3.44 12.93 -17.21
CA GLU A 292 -2.45 14.01 -17.36
C GLU A 292 -2.39 14.89 -16.10
N THR A 293 -3.53 15.20 -15.51
CA THR A 293 -3.61 15.96 -14.25
C THR A 293 -3.01 15.16 -13.09
N ALA A 294 -3.33 13.88 -12.99
CA ALA A 294 -2.76 12.99 -11.97
C ALA A 294 -1.23 12.88 -12.11
N GLN A 295 -0.71 12.81 -13.33
CA GLN A 295 0.74 12.80 -13.60
C GLN A 295 1.40 14.12 -13.15
N ALA A 296 0.81 15.25 -13.49
CA ALA A 296 1.33 16.56 -13.09
C ALA A 296 1.29 16.73 -11.56
N PHE A 297 0.18 16.34 -10.93
CA PHE A 297 0.02 16.38 -9.48
C PHE A 297 1.01 15.43 -8.77
N ALA A 298 1.26 14.25 -9.32
CA ALA A 298 2.23 13.31 -8.78
C ALA A 298 3.67 13.88 -8.76
N GLN A 299 4.04 14.70 -9.75
CA GLN A 299 5.34 15.39 -9.73
C GLN A 299 5.40 16.47 -8.63
N GLU A 300 4.30 17.15 -8.35
CA GLU A 300 4.22 18.09 -7.24
C GLU A 300 4.32 17.38 -5.89
N VAL A 301 3.61 16.25 -5.73
CA VAL A 301 3.72 15.38 -4.54
C VAL A 301 5.18 14.99 -4.32
N LYS A 302 5.87 14.53 -5.37
CA LYS A 302 7.29 14.17 -5.30
C LYS A 302 8.15 15.34 -4.87
N ALA A 303 7.98 16.51 -5.51
CA ALA A 303 8.77 17.70 -5.18
C ALA A 303 8.58 18.15 -3.73
N LEU A 304 7.36 18.06 -3.20
CA LEU A 304 7.06 18.39 -1.81
C LEU A 304 7.70 17.35 -0.86
N CYS A 305 7.56 16.07 -1.15
CA CYS A 305 8.19 15.02 -0.36
C CYS A 305 9.73 15.13 -0.36
N ASP A 306 10.34 15.51 -1.49
CA ASP A 306 11.78 15.77 -1.58
C ASP A 306 12.19 16.97 -0.72
N ALA A 307 11.45 18.07 -0.81
CA ALA A 307 11.77 19.32 -0.11
C ALA A 307 11.71 19.17 1.42
N TYR A 308 10.74 18.41 1.92
CA TYR A 308 10.50 18.24 3.35
C TYR A 308 10.93 16.87 3.90
N GLN A 309 11.59 16.04 3.09
CA GLN A 309 12.07 14.70 3.48
C GLN A 309 10.95 13.83 4.08
N LEU A 310 9.81 13.80 3.39
CA LEU A 310 8.67 12.97 3.77
C LEU A 310 8.81 11.57 3.18
N ASP A 311 8.30 10.57 3.90
CA ASP A 311 8.39 9.17 3.51
C ASP A 311 7.24 8.71 2.60
N GLY A 312 6.29 9.58 2.29
CA GLY A 312 5.18 9.29 1.37
C GLY A 312 3.93 10.09 1.64
N ILE A 313 2.81 9.60 1.09
CA ILE A 313 1.50 10.22 1.24
C ILE A 313 0.46 9.22 1.74
N PHE A 314 -0.58 9.77 2.36
CA PHE A 314 -1.81 9.09 2.72
C PHE A 314 -2.96 9.79 1.98
N VAL A 315 -3.80 9.03 1.28
CA VAL A 315 -4.93 9.58 0.52
C VAL A 315 -6.25 9.22 1.20
N ASP A 316 -7.08 10.25 1.38
CA ASP A 316 -8.43 10.16 1.91
C ASP A 316 -9.40 10.89 0.98
N ASP A 317 -10.44 10.20 0.51
CA ASP A 317 -11.42 10.76 -0.42
C ASP A 317 -12.66 11.26 0.32
N GLU A 318 -12.49 12.40 0.97
CA GLU A 318 -13.55 13.13 1.65
C GLU A 318 -13.50 14.63 1.31
N TYR A 319 -14.59 15.33 1.55
CA TYR A 319 -14.74 16.79 1.45
C TYR A 319 -14.41 17.39 0.08
N SER A 320 -14.58 16.64 -1.00
CA SER A 320 -14.50 17.15 -2.37
C SER A 320 -15.89 17.39 -2.95
N ASP A 321 -16.09 18.55 -3.57
CA ASP A 321 -17.35 18.93 -4.24
C ASP A 321 -17.26 18.56 -5.74
N TYR A 322 -17.25 17.28 -6.03
CA TYR A 322 -17.06 16.73 -7.38
C TYR A 322 -18.15 17.18 -8.37
N GLU A 323 -17.74 17.49 -9.60
CA GLU A 323 -18.62 17.74 -10.72
C GLU A 323 -19.07 16.42 -11.36
N TYR A 324 -20.39 16.26 -11.58
CA TYR A 324 -21.01 15.10 -12.24
C TYR A 324 -21.59 15.46 -13.62
N GLU A 325 -21.74 16.76 -13.91
CA GLU A 325 -22.17 17.32 -15.19
C GLU A 325 -21.24 18.48 -15.54
N ASP A 326 -21.07 18.76 -16.83
CA ASP A 326 -20.20 19.84 -17.32
C ASP A 326 -18.79 19.85 -16.73
N ILE A 327 -18.18 18.65 -16.69
CA ILE A 327 -16.89 18.40 -16.04
C ILE A 327 -15.82 19.34 -16.61
N THR A 328 -15.17 20.07 -15.72
CA THR A 328 -14.08 20.98 -16.03
C THR A 328 -12.91 20.24 -16.72
N PRO A 329 -12.28 20.82 -17.77
CA PRO A 329 -11.11 20.22 -18.40
C PRO A 329 -9.98 19.93 -17.38
N GLY A 330 -9.37 18.75 -17.51
CA GLY A 330 -8.38 18.25 -16.56
C GLY A 330 -8.97 17.31 -15.50
N PHE A 331 -10.31 17.22 -15.43
CA PHE A 331 -11.01 16.26 -14.57
C PHE A 331 -11.78 15.23 -15.39
N VAL A 332 -12.18 14.17 -14.73
CA VAL A 332 -13.04 13.10 -15.25
C VAL A 332 -14.17 12.82 -14.27
N TYR A 333 -15.14 11.98 -14.69
CA TYR A 333 -16.21 11.54 -13.79
C TYR A 333 -15.62 10.89 -12.53
N PRO A 334 -16.01 11.33 -11.32
CA PRO A 334 -15.41 10.87 -10.07
C PRO A 334 -15.66 9.38 -9.85
N GLY A 335 -14.64 8.68 -9.36
CA GLY A 335 -14.78 7.25 -9.08
C GLY A 335 -13.49 6.55 -8.69
N ARG A 336 -13.57 5.24 -8.55
CA ARG A 336 -12.47 4.40 -8.09
C ARG A 336 -11.31 4.33 -9.08
N GLU A 337 -11.59 4.42 -10.38
CA GLU A 337 -10.53 4.33 -11.40
C GLU A 337 -9.65 5.59 -11.41
N PRO A 338 -10.16 6.84 -11.39
CA PRO A 338 -9.33 8.02 -11.22
C PRO A 338 -8.58 8.04 -9.87
N ALA A 339 -9.19 7.55 -8.78
CA ALA A 339 -8.51 7.42 -7.48
C ALA A 339 -7.33 6.44 -7.56
N ALA A 340 -7.52 5.29 -8.19
CA ALA A 340 -6.45 4.33 -8.45
C ALA A 340 -5.38 4.92 -9.37
N ARG A 341 -5.78 5.68 -10.41
CA ARG A 341 -4.85 6.38 -11.31
C ARG A 341 -3.97 7.36 -10.56
N LEU A 342 -4.50 8.14 -9.65
CA LEU A 342 -3.71 9.05 -8.83
C LEU A 342 -2.65 8.29 -8.01
N CYS A 343 -3.06 7.25 -7.27
CA CYS A 343 -2.12 6.43 -6.49
C CYS A 343 -1.03 5.80 -7.37
N TYR A 344 -1.40 5.30 -8.55
CA TYR A 344 -0.48 4.72 -9.52
C TYR A 344 0.55 5.74 -10.04
N GLU A 345 0.11 6.94 -10.44
CA GLU A 345 1.03 7.97 -10.96
C GLU A 345 1.93 8.52 -9.84
N VAL A 346 1.43 8.66 -8.61
CA VAL A 346 2.26 9.01 -7.46
C VAL A 346 3.32 7.95 -7.19
N LYS A 347 2.95 6.66 -7.21
CA LYS A 347 3.93 5.57 -7.02
C LYS A 347 4.98 5.55 -8.13
N LYS A 348 4.61 5.86 -9.36
CA LYS A 348 5.56 6.00 -10.47
C LYS A 348 6.52 7.17 -10.32
N ALA A 349 6.02 8.30 -9.81
CA ALA A 349 6.84 9.50 -9.62
C ALA A 349 7.87 9.33 -8.49
N GLN A 350 7.53 8.55 -7.45
CA GLN A 350 8.37 8.32 -6.28
C GLN A 350 8.30 6.85 -5.83
N PRO A 351 8.96 5.93 -6.55
CA PRO A 351 8.84 4.48 -6.31
C PRO A 351 9.26 4.03 -4.92
N ASP A 352 10.18 4.73 -4.30
CA ASP A 352 10.78 4.48 -2.99
C ASP A 352 9.92 4.93 -1.81
N ARG A 353 8.87 5.73 -2.04
CA ARG A 353 8.00 6.28 -1.00
C ARG A 353 6.68 5.55 -0.89
N TRP A 354 6.11 5.61 0.30
CA TRP A 354 4.85 4.94 0.57
C TRP A 354 3.66 5.71 -0.02
N VAL A 355 2.76 4.97 -0.62
CA VAL A 355 1.40 5.40 -0.95
C VAL A 355 0.47 4.61 -0.04
N ILE A 356 -0.20 5.31 0.86
CA ILE A 356 -1.10 4.73 1.84
C ILE A 356 -2.52 5.17 1.49
N ALA A 357 -3.45 4.23 1.44
CA ALA A 357 -4.86 4.51 1.20
C ALA A 357 -5.68 4.34 2.49
N TYR A 358 -6.50 5.34 2.80
CA TYR A 358 -7.60 5.18 3.72
C TYR A 358 -8.73 4.45 3.00
N ALA A 359 -9.06 3.25 3.47
CA ALA A 359 -10.05 2.40 2.79
C ALA A 359 -11.47 2.87 3.09
N TYR A 360 -11.83 4.03 2.54
CA TYR A 360 -13.10 4.70 2.69
C TYR A 360 -13.54 5.31 1.35
N SER A 361 -14.82 5.55 1.12
CA SER A 361 -15.36 6.17 -0.10
C SER A 361 -14.82 5.52 -1.40
N THR A 362 -14.29 6.29 -2.34
CA THR A 362 -13.74 5.76 -3.60
C THR A 362 -12.43 5.00 -3.40
N THR A 363 -11.66 5.37 -2.40
CA THR A 363 -10.43 4.65 -2.02
C THR A 363 -10.68 3.34 -1.26
N GLY A 364 -11.93 3.03 -0.91
CA GLY A 364 -12.31 1.77 -0.25
C GLY A 364 -12.02 0.52 -1.08
N SER A 365 -11.85 0.64 -2.40
CA SER A 365 -11.46 -0.45 -3.30
C SER A 365 -10.90 0.15 -4.59
N LEU A 366 -9.68 -0.18 -4.95
CA LEU A 366 -9.00 0.38 -6.11
C LEU A 366 -8.81 -0.69 -7.20
N PRO A 367 -9.28 -0.42 -8.45
CA PRO A 367 -9.08 -1.31 -9.58
C PRO A 367 -7.61 -1.33 -10.05
N ALA A 368 -7.31 -2.29 -10.91
CA ALA A 368 -6.03 -2.35 -11.61
C ALA A 368 -5.89 -1.17 -12.59
N ILE A 369 -4.68 -0.64 -12.73
CA ILE A 369 -4.31 0.43 -13.65
C ILE A 369 -3.19 -0.06 -14.56
N ASP A 370 -3.36 0.11 -15.87
CA ASP A 370 -2.38 -0.27 -16.90
C ASP A 370 -1.86 -1.72 -16.69
N GLY A 371 -2.76 -2.64 -16.28
CA GLY A 371 -2.45 -4.05 -16.01
C GLY A 371 -1.81 -4.33 -14.65
N MET A 372 -1.51 -3.31 -13.84
CA MET A 372 -0.97 -3.46 -12.49
C MET A 372 -2.09 -3.46 -11.45
N GLN A 373 -2.07 -4.42 -10.53
CA GLN A 373 -3.04 -4.52 -9.44
C GLN A 373 -2.79 -3.43 -8.39
N SER A 374 -3.82 -3.02 -7.65
CA SER A 374 -3.70 -1.93 -6.67
C SER A 374 -2.67 -2.18 -5.57
N GLY A 375 -2.47 -3.43 -5.15
CA GLY A 375 -1.40 -3.79 -4.20
C GLY A 375 0.02 -3.58 -4.74
N GLU A 376 0.21 -3.30 -6.03
CA GLU A 376 1.51 -2.97 -6.60
C GLU A 376 1.87 -1.50 -6.41
N PHE A 377 0.88 -0.60 -6.41
CA PHE A 377 1.08 0.84 -6.31
C PHE A 377 0.54 1.49 -5.03
N VAL A 378 -0.17 0.73 -4.19
CA VAL A 378 -0.52 1.09 -2.82
C VAL A 378 0.28 0.21 -1.87
N ASP A 379 1.04 0.82 -0.97
CA ASP A 379 1.91 0.09 -0.03
C ASP A 379 1.16 -0.38 1.20
N TYR A 380 0.21 0.42 1.70
CA TYR A 380 -0.64 0.09 2.84
C TYR A 380 -2.08 0.53 2.58
N ALA A 381 -3.03 -0.30 3.00
CA ALA A 381 -4.45 0.06 3.05
C ALA A 381 -4.92 0.01 4.49
N LEU A 382 -5.36 1.15 5.02
CA LEU A 382 -5.80 1.30 6.40
C LEU A 382 -7.31 1.41 6.43
N HIS A 383 -7.96 0.47 7.11
CA HIS A 383 -9.41 0.44 7.23
C HIS A 383 -9.92 1.64 8.03
N ASP A 384 -11.14 2.07 7.77
CA ASP A 384 -11.82 3.07 8.58
C ASP A 384 -12.12 2.56 10.00
N TYR A 385 -12.56 3.44 10.89
CA TYR A 385 -12.95 3.09 12.26
C TYR A 385 -14.45 2.75 12.38
N GLY A 386 -15.19 2.83 11.27
CA GLY A 386 -16.62 2.54 11.21
C GLY A 386 -16.95 1.08 10.93
N GLY A 387 -15.97 0.28 10.53
CA GLY A 387 -16.17 -1.10 10.13
C GLY A 387 -14.97 -2.00 10.32
N SER A 388 -15.13 -3.26 9.93
CA SER A 388 -14.08 -4.27 9.99
C SER A 388 -14.35 -5.34 8.94
N PHE A 389 -13.51 -5.40 7.90
CA PHE A 389 -13.55 -6.47 6.89
C PHE A 389 -12.19 -6.65 6.22
N ASP A 390 -11.99 -7.80 5.60
CA ASP A 390 -10.77 -8.12 4.85
C ASP A 390 -10.68 -7.27 3.58
N LEU A 391 -9.55 -6.59 3.38
CA LEU A 391 -9.31 -5.71 2.24
C LEU A 391 -8.67 -6.42 1.03
N SER A 392 -8.46 -7.74 1.08
CA SER A 392 -7.76 -8.50 0.03
C SER A 392 -8.43 -8.41 -1.34
N SER A 393 -9.78 -8.34 -1.36
CA SER A 393 -10.53 -8.13 -2.60
C SER A 393 -10.56 -6.68 -3.06
N SER A 394 -10.40 -5.74 -2.13
CA SER A 394 -10.39 -4.30 -2.40
C SER A 394 -9.04 -3.83 -2.92
N TYR A 395 -7.96 -4.50 -2.50
CA TYR A 395 -6.58 -4.21 -2.90
C TYR A 395 -5.87 -5.48 -3.37
N PRO A 396 -6.26 -6.01 -4.55
CA PRO A 396 -5.62 -7.21 -5.10
C PRO A 396 -4.10 -7.06 -5.20
N GLY A 397 -3.37 -8.12 -4.82
CA GLY A 397 -1.91 -8.14 -4.83
C GLY A 397 -1.24 -7.56 -3.57
N MET A 398 -1.99 -6.97 -2.64
CA MET A 398 -1.45 -6.50 -1.37
C MET A 398 -1.35 -7.66 -0.36
N PRO A 399 -0.22 -7.84 0.34
CA PRO A 399 -0.12 -8.82 1.42
C PRO A 399 -0.93 -8.36 2.65
N LYS A 400 -1.47 -9.30 3.41
CA LYS A 400 -2.23 -9.01 4.65
C LYS A 400 -1.45 -8.20 5.67
N SER A 401 -0.12 -8.37 5.73
CA SER A 401 0.76 -7.58 6.61
C SER A 401 0.66 -6.07 6.38
N ASN A 402 0.24 -5.68 5.18
CA ASN A 402 0.14 -4.28 4.80
C ASN A 402 -1.30 -3.75 4.85
N MET A 403 -2.23 -4.56 5.37
CA MET A 403 -3.63 -4.19 5.55
C MET A 403 -3.95 -3.94 7.01
N GLY A 404 -4.73 -2.88 7.27
CA GLY A 404 -5.44 -2.69 8.52
C GLY A 404 -6.80 -3.36 8.45
N LEU A 405 -7.16 -4.17 9.46
CA LEU A 405 -8.48 -4.80 9.51
C LEU A 405 -9.56 -3.84 10.03
N TYR A 406 -9.17 -2.94 10.90
CA TYR A 406 -9.95 -1.81 11.44
C TYR A 406 -8.99 -0.79 12.04
N SER A 407 -9.50 0.43 12.30
CA SER A 407 -8.77 1.51 12.98
C SER A 407 -9.47 1.91 14.27
N GLN A 408 -8.78 2.67 15.11
CA GLN A 408 -9.35 3.25 16.31
C GLN A 408 -9.40 4.77 16.19
N GLU A 409 -10.50 5.37 16.64
CA GLU A 409 -10.67 6.81 16.66
C GLU A 409 -10.86 7.28 18.11
N PHE A 410 -9.92 8.04 18.60
CA PHE A 410 -9.83 8.34 20.03
C PHE A 410 -10.71 9.51 20.48
N ASN A 411 -11.01 10.48 19.60
CA ASN A 411 -11.93 11.56 19.94
C ASN A 411 -13.37 11.05 20.13
N LEU A 412 -13.80 10.11 19.29
CA LEU A 412 -15.13 9.49 19.37
C LEU A 412 -15.18 8.33 20.37
N GLY A 413 -14.04 7.93 20.92
CA GLY A 413 -13.93 6.79 21.82
C GLY A 413 -14.11 5.43 21.14
N SER A 414 -13.95 5.37 19.81
CA SER A 414 -13.96 4.12 19.04
C SER A 414 -12.67 3.36 19.29
N THR A 415 -12.70 2.37 20.19
CA THR A 415 -11.52 1.58 20.57
C THR A 415 -11.80 0.09 20.45
N ALA A 416 -10.73 -0.69 20.23
CA ALA A 416 -10.79 -2.14 20.11
C ALA A 416 -10.47 -2.84 21.43
N SER A 417 -11.05 -4.03 21.61
CA SER A 417 -10.70 -4.93 22.72
C SER A 417 -9.32 -5.57 22.48
N GLU A 418 -8.63 -5.93 23.56
CA GLU A 418 -7.34 -6.62 23.45
C GLU A 418 -7.45 -7.93 22.67
N SER A 419 -8.55 -8.69 22.85
CA SER A 419 -8.79 -9.94 22.11
C SER A 419 -8.92 -9.72 20.60
N ASN A 420 -9.60 -8.64 20.18
CA ASN A 420 -9.74 -8.30 18.75
C ASN A 420 -8.38 -7.89 18.16
N LEU A 421 -7.61 -7.06 18.86
CA LEU A 421 -6.27 -6.65 18.44
C LEU A 421 -5.32 -7.84 18.32
N ARG A 422 -5.35 -8.77 19.29
CA ARG A 422 -4.55 -10.00 19.27
C ARG A 422 -4.96 -10.90 18.09
N SER A 423 -6.25 -11.10 17.88
CA SER A 423 -6.77 -11.87 16.75
C SER A 423 -6.37 -11.26 15.39
N MET A 424 -6.36 -9.92 15.27
CA MET A 424 -5.88 -9.23 14.09
C MET A 424 -4.42 -9.61 13.77
N ARG A 425 -3.52 -9.49 14.75
CA ARG A 425 -2.10 -9.88 14.62
C ARG A 425 -1.96 -11.35 14.22
N GLU A 426 -2.64 -12.25 14.95
CA GLU A 426 -2.56 -13.70 14.72
C GLU A 426 -3.07 -14.13 13.34
N ASN A 427 -4.01 -13.38 12.76
CA ASN A 427 -4.50 -13.61 11.40
C ASN A 427 -3.65 -12.93 10.32
N GLY A 428 -2.52 -12.32 10.69
CA GLY A 428 -1.52 -11.77 9.77
C GLY A 428 -1.80 -10.36 9.29
N TYR A 429 -2.74 -9.62 9.90
CA TYR A 429 -2.93 -8.19 9.65
C TYR A 429 -1.95 -7.43 10.53
N LEU A 430 -0.91 -6.86 9.91
CA LEU A 430 0.19 -6.24 10.65
C LEU A 430 0.26 -4.72 10.47
N SER A 431 -0.86 -4.09 10.14
CA SER A 431 -1.00 -2.64 10.05
C SER A 431 -2.21 -2.19 10.85
N HIS A 432 -2.07 -1.15 11.66
CA HIS A 432 -3.14 -0.64 12.50
C HIS A 432 -3.05 0.87 12.64
N MET A 433 -4.14 1.59 12.38
CA MET A 433 -4.20 3.03 12.50
C MET A 433 -4.92 3.45 13.78
N ILE A 434 -4.39 4.47 14.42
CA ILE A 434 -5.05 5.26 15.45
C ILE A 434 -5.23 6.69 14.94
N PHE A 435 -6.42 7.25 15.13
CA PHE A 435 -6.73 8.61 14.75
C PHE A 435 -6.90 9.49 15.99
N ALA A 436 -6.43 10.73 15.90
CA ALA A 436 -6.60 11.79 16.91
C ALA A 436 -6.03 11.46 18.30
N MET A 437 -4.87 10.78 18.37
CA MET A 437 -4.15 10.58 19.62
C MET A 437 -3.62 11.92 20.14
N ASP A 438 -4.10 12.35 21.31
CA ASP A 438 -3.68 13.59 21.97
C ASP A 438 -3.75 13.47 23.50
N PRO A 439 -2.60 13.44 24.20
CA PRO A 439 -2.58 13.33 25.66
C PRO A 439 -3.08 14.60 26.37
N ASN A 440 -3.31 15.70 25.67
CA ASN A 440 -3.90 16.91 26.24
C ASN A 440 -5.44 16.88 26.29
N ARG A 441 -6.08 15.91 25.64
CA ARG A 441 -7.54 15.76 25.64
C ARG A 441 -8.06 15.23 26.99
N SER A 442 -9.28 15.63 27.32
CA SER A 442 -9.91 15.25 28.61
C SER A 442 -10.20 13.74 28.73
N ASN A 443 -10.34 13.03 27.61
CA ASN A 443 -10.58 11.59 27.56
C ASN A 443 -9.28 10.74 27.56
N PHE A 444 -8.11 11.37 27.63
CA PHE A 444 -6.82 10.71 27.46
C PHE A 444 -6.65 9.55 28.47
N GLU A 445 -6.76 9.84 29.75
CA GLU A 445 -6.49 8.85 30.83
C GLU A 445 -7.44 7.62 30.74
N TRP A 446 -8.69 7.84 30.34
CA TRP A 446 -9.72 6.81 30.42
C TRP A 446 -9.92 6.03 29.13
N ILE A 447 -9.70 6.66 27.98
CA ILE A 447 -9.94 6.07 26.66
C ILE A 447 -8.62 5.79 25.96
N GLN A 448 -7.81 6.83 25.67
CA GLN A 448 -6.66 6.73 24.79
C GLN A 448 -5.54 5.89 25.45
N MET A 449 -5.16 6.20 26.68
CA MET A 449 -4.12 5.47 27.40
C MET A 449 -4.48 3.99 27.53
N SER A 450 -5.70 3.69 27.99
CA SER A 450 -6.19 2.31 28.09
C SER A 450 -6.20 1.56 26.73
N ALA A 451 -6.53 2.26 25.64
CA ALA A 451 -6.50 1.66 24.29
C ALA A 451 -5.06 1.34 23.86
N MET A 452 -4.12 2.27 24.07
CA MET A 452 -2.71 2.07 23.73
C MET A 452 -2.03 1.00 24.58
N GLU A 453 -2.39 0.88 25.87
CA GLU A 453 -1.95 -0.24 26.72
C GLU A 453 -2.42 -1.60 26.19
N ARG A 454 -3.70 -1.68 25.73
CA ARG A 454 -4.21 -2.90 25.08
C ARG A 454 -3.45 -3.21 23.80
N MET A 455 -3.08 -2.19 23.03
CA MET A 455 -2.27 -2.36 21.82
C MET A 455 -0.89 -2.93 22.17
N ALA A 456 -0.19 -2.39 23.16
CA ALA A 456 1.12 -2.89 23.58
C ALA A 456 1.06 -4.38 23.96
N ARG A 457 0.06 -4.78 24.77
CA ARG A 457 -0.14 -6.18 25.16
C ARG A 457 -0.55 -7.08 23.99
N ALA A 458 -1.47 -6.61 23.15
CA ALA A 458 -2.01 -7.44 22.06
C ALA A 458 -1.03 -7.60 20.89
N PHE A 459 -0.33 -6.52 20.54
CA PHE A 459 0.53 -6.49 19.36
C PHE A 459 1.95 -6.98 19.63
N TYR A 460 2.45 -6.81 20.88
CA TYR A 460 3.87 -7.05 21.16
C TYR A 460 4.11 -7.94 22.36
N ASP A 461 3.05 -8.38 23.06
CA ASP A 461 3.14 -9.10 24.33
C ASP A 461 3.98 -8.31 25.37
N ASP A 462 3.85 -6.98 25.38
CA ASP A 462 4.65 -6.03 26.16
C ASP A 462 3.76 -5.05 26.93
N GLU A 463 4.37 -4.23 27.77
CA GLU A 463 3.72 -3.16 28.51
C GLU A 463 4.04 -1.80 27.88
N LEU A 464 3.06 -0.88 27.91
CA LEU A 464 3.25 0.50 27.50
C LEU A 464 3.86 1.32 28.64
N VAL A 465 4.81 2.18 28.29
CA VAL A 465 5.37 3.20 29.16
C VAL A 465 5.01 4.57 28.59
N PHE A 466 4.35 5.38 29.39
CA PHE A 466 4.14 6.81 29.14
C PHE A 466 5.11 7.60 30.01
N ASP A 467 5.91 8.47 29.40
CA ASP A 467 6.94 9.25 30.13
C ASP A 467 6.37 10.44 30.91
N GLY A 468 5.06 10.71 30.78
CA GLY A 468 4.35 11.80 31.45
C GLY A 468 4.46 13.15 30.73
N ILE A 469 5.17 13.20 29.60
CA ILE A 469 5.32 14.45 28.85
C ILE A 469 4.12 14.62 27.90
N LYS A 470 3.52 15.79 27.94
CA LYS A 470 2.41 16.20 27.07
C LYS A 470 2.82 17.48 26.34
N TYR A 471 2.91 17.39 25.04
CA TYR A 471 3.24 18.53 24.18
C TYR A 471 1.95 19.20 23.72
N PRO A 472 1.64 20.43 24.19
CA PRO A 472 0.53 21.21 23.63
C PRO A 472 0.88 21.66 22.20
N LYS A 473 -0.14 21.99 21.42
CA LYS A 473 0.09 22.71 20.17
C LYS A 473 0.68 24.08 20.48
N ASP A 474 1.83 24.42 19.91
CA ASP A 474 2.61 25.63 20.20
C ASP A 474 2.98 26.46 18.96
N TRP A 475 2.31 26.22 17.85
CA TRP A 475 2.36 27.06 16.64
C TRP A 475 1.00 27.67 16.36
N ASN A 476 1.00 28.78 15.61
CA ASN A 476 -0.19 29.51 15.20
C ASN A 476 -0.49 29.26 13.73
#